data_e7af4c83dea7379a5571c28ee6920367
#
_entry.id   e7af4c83dea7379a5571c28ee6920367
#
_cell.length_a   1.000
_cell.length_b   1.000
_cell.length_c   1.000
_cell.angle_alpha   90.00
_cell.angle_beta   90.00
_cell.angle_gamma   90.00
#
_symmetry.space_group_name_H-M   'P 1'
#
loop_
_entity.id
_entity.type
_entity.pdbx_description
1 polymer ?
#
loop_
_entity_poly.entity_id
_entity_poly.type
_entity_poly.pdbx_seq_one_letter_code
_entity_poly.pdbx_strand_id
1 'polypeptide(L)' 'MITLSSYISDDEKRKATVFREQIDGKYYVSMTNEFGTSFRADFLSEEGAEIFAEDWVLKNE' A
#
# COMPACT_ATOMS: atom_id res chain seq x y z
N MET A 1 9.76 11.63 -1.51
CA MET A 1 8.86 10.51 -1.15
C MET A 1 9.55 9.59 -0.15
N ILE A 2 8.86 9.27 0.93
CA ILE A 2 9.42 8.43 1.99
C ILE A 2 8.62 7.13 2.06
N THR A 3 9.30 5.99 2.02
CA THR A 3 8.64 4.70 2.21
C THR A 3 8.49 4.44 3.69
N LEU A 4 7.26 4.26 4.14
CA LEU A 4 6.97 4.03 5.56
C LEU A 4 6.86 2.55 5.90
N SER A 5 6.17 1.79 5.06
CA SER A 5 5.91 0.39 5.32
C SER A 5 5.78 -0.36 4.01
N SER A 6 6.03 -1.66 4.07
CA SER A 6 5.87 -2.52 2.90
C SER A 6 5.27 -3.84 3.37
N TYR A 7 4.26 -4.31 2.66
CA TYR A 7 3.56 -5.55 2.98
C TYR A 7 3.56 -6.47 1.77
N ILE A 8 3.77 -7.75 2.01
CA ILE A 8 3.75 -8.77 0.97
C ILE A 8 2.88 -9.91 1.47
N SER A 9 1.98 -10.41 0.62
CA SER A 9 1.12 -11.54 1.00
C SER A 9 1.96 -12.82 1.15
N ASP A 10 1.40 -13.80 1.86
CA ASP A 10 2.11 -15.05 2.13
C ASP A 10 2.52 -15.79 0.85
N ASP A 11 1.70 -15.70 -0.18
CA ASP A 11 1.99 -16.34 -1.46
C ASP A 11 2.82 -15.44 -2.38
N GLU A 12 3.19 -14.26 -1.91
CA GLU A 12 3.98 -13.26 -2.64
C GLU A 12 3.32 -12.75 -3.93
N LYS A 13 2.02 -12.95 -4.06
CA LYS A 13 1.28 -12.51 -5.25
C LYS A 13 0.78 -11.09 -5.15
N ARG A 14 0.71 -10.54 -3.95
CA ARG A 14 0.26 -9.17 -3.72
C ARG A 14 1.29 -8.41 -2.92
N LYS A 15 1.50 -7.18 -3.31
CA LYS A 15 2.45 -6.33 -2.62
C LYS A 15 1.86 -4.95 -2.46
N ALA A 16 1.97 -4.38 -1.27
CA ALA A 16 1.52 -3.02 -1.01
C ALA A 16 2.63 -2.27 -0.30
N THR A 17 2.83 -1.01 -0.68
CA THR A 17 3.84 -0.16 -0.05
C THR A 17 3.19 1.15 0.34
N VAL A 18 3.46 1.60 1.56
CA VAL A 18 2.92 2.85 2.07
C VAL A 18 4.00 3.92 1.98
N PHE A 19 3.65 5.05 1.37
CA PHE A 19 4.55 6.18 1.19
C PHE A 19 3.98 7.44 1.81
N ARG A 20 4.87 8.33 2.18
CA ARG A 20 4.49 9.69 2.56
C ARG A 20 5.10 10.65 1.55
N GLU A 21 4.28 11.55 1.01
CA GLU A 21 4.76 12.60 0.14
C GLU A 21 5.15 13.81 0.98
N GLN A 22 6.38 14.27 0.84
CA GLN A 22 6.89 15.37 1.65
C GLN A 22 6.29 16.72 1.27
N ILE A 23 5.91 16.87 0.02
CA ILE A 23 5.44 18.15 -0.48
C ILE A 23 4.04 18.48 0.04
N ASP A 24 3.12 17.54 -0.05
CA ASP A 24 1.72 17.79 0.37
C ASP A 24 1.37 17.10 1.69
N GLY A 25 2.25 16.29 2.24
CA GLY A 25 2.02 15.61 3.50
C GLY A 25 0.99 14.48 3.42
N LYS A 26 0.58 14.11 2.22
CA LYS A 26 -0.38 13.03 2.04
C LYS A 26 0.29 11.66 2.06
N TYR A 27 -0.52 10.64 2.29
CA TYR A 27 -0.04 9.27 2.31
C TYR A 27 -0.61 8.52 1.12
N TYR A 28 0.19 7.64 0.55
CA TYR A 28 -0.21 6.86 -0.62
C TYR A 28 0.08 5.40 -0.37
N VAL A 29 -0.76 4.55 -0.94
CA VAL A 29 -0.51 3.11 -0.95
C VAL A 29 -0.37 2.69 -2.40
N SER A 30 0.77 2.11 -2.73
CA SER A 30 1.01 1.54 -4.05
C SER A 30 0.84 0.04 -3.95
N MET A 31 -0.03 -0.52 -4.78
CA MET A 31 -0.37 -1.94 -4.71
C MET A 31 -0.13 -2.60 -6.06
N THR A 32 0.44 -3.80 -6.02
CA THR A 32 0.67 -4.58 -7.24
C THR A 32 0.12 -5.98 -7.01
N ASN A 33 -0.67 -6.49 -7.96
CA ASN A 33 -1.23 -7.82 -7.86
C ASN A 33 -0.39 -8.84 -8.64
N GLU A 34 -0.82 -10.10 -8.62
CA GLU A 34 -0.08 -11.17 -9.29
C GLU A 34 -0.05 -11.06 -10.80
N PHE A 35 -0.94 -10.26 -11.37
CA PHE A 35 -0.99 -10.06 -12.81
C PHE A 35 -0.13 -8.89 -13.28
N GLY A 36 0.58 -8.25 -12.35
CA GLY A 36 1.42 -7.11 -12.69
C GLY A 36 0.66 -5.79 -12.78
N THR A 37 -0.62 -5.79 -12.45
CA THR A 37 -1.41 -4.56 -12.46
C THR A 37 -1.13 -3.77 -11.19
N SER A 38 -0.87 -2.48 -11.34
CA SER A 38 -0.57 -1.59 -10.23
C SER A 38 -1.75 -0.67 -9.94
N PHE A 39 -2.00 -0.44 -8.65
CA PHE A 39 -3.05 0.46 -8.18
C PHE A 39 -2.44 1.45 -7.21
N ARG A 40 -3.13 2.56 -7.03
CA ARG A 40 -2.69 3.57 -6.08
C ARG A 40 -3.90 4.15 -5.36
N ALA A 41 -3.78 4.32 -4.04
CA ALA A 41 -4.82 4.93 -3.24
C ALA A 41 -4.21 6.03 -2.39
N ASP A 42 -4.97 7.11 -2.19
CA ASP A 42 -4.53 8.28 -1.44
C ASP A 42 -5.22 8.30 -0.09
N PHE A 43 -4.49 8.68 0.95
CA PHE A 43 -5.01 8.75 2.31
C PHE A 43 -4.54 10.02 3.00
N LEU A 44 -5.30 10.45 3.99
CA LEU A 44 -4.96 11.64 4.76
C LEU A 44 -4.25 11.30 6.08
N SER A 45 -4.17 10.02 6.43
CA SER A 45 -3.49 9.59 7.65
C SER A 45 -2.66 8.34 7.39
N GLU A 46 -1.57 8.21 8.14
CA GLU A 46 -0.71 7.04 8.05
C GLU A 46 -1.45 5.79 8.49
N GLU A 47 -2.21 5.88 9.58
CA GLU A 47 -2.96 4.75 10.11
C GLU A 47 -3.94 4.20 9.07
N GLY A 48 -4.70 5.07 8.42
CA GLY A 48 -5.64 4.64 7.38
C GLY A 48 -4.94 3.97 6.22
N ALA A 49 -3.81 4.53 5.80
CA ALA A 49 -3.04 3.96 4.70
C ALA A 49 -2.50 2.58 5.04
N GLU A 50 -1.97 2.41 6.26
CA GLU A 50 -1.41 1.13 6.67
C GLU A 50 -2.48 0.06 6.84
N ILE A 51 -3.62 0.41 7.42
CA ILE A 51 -4.72 -0.53 7.55
C ILE A 51 -5.20 -1.00 6.18
N PHE A 52 -5.33 -0.07 5.26
CA PHE A 52 -5.76 -0.42 3.90
C PHE A 52 -4.74 -1.34 3.21
N ALA A 53 -3.46 -1.03 3.33
CA ALA A 53 -2.41 -1.83 2.70
C ALA A 53 -2.39 -3.24 3.26
N GLU A 54 -2.48 -3.37 4.59
CA GLU A 54 -2.47 -4.66 5.25
C GLU A 54 -3.69 -5.50 4.84
N ASP A 55 -4.88 -4.89 4.87
CA ASP A 55 -6.10 -5.59 4.47
C ASP A 55 -6.01 -6.07 3.02
N TRP A 56 -5.47 -5.24 2.16
CA TRP A 56 -5.40 -5.59 0.75
C TRP A 56 -4.51 -6.79 0.49
N VAL A 57 -3.35 -6.88 1.16
CA VAL A 57 -2.44 -8.02 0.95
C VAL A 57 -2.94 -9.29 1.63
N LEU A 58 -3.73 -9.16 2.70
CA LEU A 58 -4.26 -10.30 3.41
C LEU A 58 -5.57 -10.82 2.83
N LYS A 59 -6.10 -10.15 1.84
CA LYS A 59 -7.38 -10.50 1.25
C LYS A 59 -7.29 -11.83 0.53
N ASN A 60 -8.14 -12.78 0.92
CA ASN A 60 -8.18 -14.10 0.33
C ASN A 60 -9.38 -14.22 -0.60
N GLU A 61 -9.13 -14.13 -1.89
CA GLU A 61 -10.21 -14.25 -2.85
C GLU A 61 -9.87 -15.12 -4.00
#